data_d7114d21768d2bc2b14479876186ba39
#
_entry.id   d7114d21768d2bc2b14479876186ba39
#
_cell.length_a   1.000
_cell.length_b   1.000
_cell.length_c   1.000
_cell.angle_alpha   90.00
_cell.angle_beta   90.00
_cell.angle_gamma   90.00
#
_symmetry.space_group_name_H-M   'P 1'
#
loop_
_entity.id
_entity.type
_entity.pdbx_description
1 polymer ?
#
loop_
_entity_poly.entity_id
_entity_poly.type
_entity_poly.pdbx_seq_one_letter_code
_entity_poly.pdbx_strand_id
1 'polypeptide(L)'
;MTAEKNAEIAQRLRQGDRSAWEEVYDFYSRDLWRYVSRMLGEDQEIVAEVVQEVFLAAARNAQSYDVNQGSLWAWLTGIAHHQTASWFRSQTRNRRILSEPIQQRLQTNQENNSPASNPVVLLEKSELRVSVRSTLAELSAEYAMLLSAKYMDHLSVEEIQNQFGGTADSIRSKLKRARAEFRELFERLNAGGLD
;
A
#
# COMPACT_ATOMS: atom_id res chain seq x y z
N MET A 1 -12.36 13.80 3.50
CA MET A 1 -13.24 14.46 2.52
C MET A 1 -14.65 13.93 2.71
N THR A 2 -15.70 14.78 2.62
CA THR A 2 -17.11 14.34 2.79
C THR A 2 -17.60 13.57 1.56
N ALA A 3 -18.70 12.80 1.71
CA ALA A 3 -19.28 12.04 0.60
C ALA A 3 -19.74 12.96 -0.56
N GLU A 4 -20.34 14.11 -0.21
CA GLU A 4 -20.78 15.12 -1.19
C GLU A 4 -19.59 15.68 -1.99
N LYS A 5 -18.50 16.03 -1.31
CA LYS A 5 -17.28 16.53 -1.96
C LYS A 5 -16.62 15.46 -2.84
N ASN A 6 -16.65 14.19 -2.42
CA ASN A 6 -16.18 13.09 -3.27
C ASN A 6 -16.99 12.95 -4.55
N ALA A 7 -18.33 13.11 -4.48
CA ALA A 7 -19.20 13.04 -5.66
C ALA A 7 -18.95 14.22 -6.63
N GLU A 8 -18.82 15.43 -6.10
CA GLU A 8 -18.48 16.63 -6.89
C GLU A 8 -17.14 16.43 -7.63
N ILE A 9 -16.08 16.03 -6.88
CA ILE A 9 -14.75 15.80 -7.45
C ILE A 9 -14.81 14.68 -8.48
N ALA A 10 -15.51 13.56 -8.21
CA ALA A 10 -15.67 12.48 -9.18
C ALA A 10 -16.24 12.95 -10.52
N GLN A 11 -17.24 13.82 -10.49
CA GLN A 11 -17.84 14.39 -11.70
C GLN A 11 -16.83 15.25 -12.46
N ARG A 12 -16.12 16.13 -11.78
CA ARG A 12 -15.11 17.04 -12.38
C ARG A 12 -13.93 16.25 -12.96
N LEU A 13 -13.46 15.19 -12.25
CA LEU A 13 -12.40 14.31 -12.75
C LEU A 13 -12.78 13.61 -14.06
N ARG A 14 -14.03 13.11 -14.16
CA ARG A 14 -14.54 12.50 -15.40
C ARG A 14 -14.62 13.50 -16.58
N GLN A 15 -14.81 14.77 -16.27
CA GLN A 15 -14.85 15.86 -17.27
C GLN A 15 -13.44 16.33 -17.67
N GLY A 16 -12.38 15.79 -17.05
CA GLY A 16 -11.00 16.16 -17.31
C GLY A 16 -10.60 17.52 -16.70
N ASP A 17 -11.32 17.94 -15.66
CA ASP A 17 -11.02 19.20 -14.96
C ASP A 17 -9.67 19.09 -14.24
N ARG A 18 -8.71 19.88 -14.74
CA ARG A 18 -7.35 19.92 -14.17
C ARG A 18 -7.35 20.40 -12.72
N SER A 19 -8.18 21.36 -12.37
CA SER A 19 -8.21 21.89 -11.00
C SER A 19 -8.73 20.87 -9.99
N ALA A 20 -9.59 19.93 -10.42
CA ALA A 20 -10.00 18.80 -9.58
C ALA A 20 -8.82 17.87 -9.28
N TRP A 21 -7.90 17.65 -10.23
CA TRP A 21 -6.69 16.88 -9.97
C TRP A 21 -5.72 17.61 -9.02
N GLU A 22 -5.60 18.91 -9.10
CA GLU A 22 -4.83 19.71 -8.15
C GLU A 22 -5.39 19.57 -6.73
N GLU A 23 -6.72 19.67 -6.56
CA GLU A 23 -7.39 19.45 -5.28
C GLU A 23 -7.14 18.02 -4.73
N VAL A 24 -7.23 17.00 -5.58
CA VAL A 24 -6.97 15.60 -5.19
C VAL A 24 -5.53 15.40 -4.77
N TYR A 25 -4.59 15.96 -5.52
CA TYR A 25 -3.17 15.89 -5.21
C TYR A 25 -2.85 16.56 -3.88
N ASP A 26 -3.29 17.79 -3.70
CA ASP A 26 -3.04 18.56 -2.47
C ASP A 26 -3.61 17.86 -1.22
N PHE A 27 -4.78 17.25 -1.38
CA PHE A 27 -5.44 16.57 -0.25
C PHE A 27 -4.86 15.20 0.07
N TYR A 28 -4.48 14.40 -0.94
CA TYR A 28 -4.13 12.99 -0.72
C TYR A 28 -2.63 12.66 -0.89
N SER A 29 -1.81 13.54 -1.48
CA SER A 29 -0.40 13.22 -1.80
C SER A 29 0.39 12.79 -0.57
N ARG A 30 0.23 13.48 0.57
CA ARG A 30 0.92 13.17 1.82
C ARG A 30 0.50 11.81 2.40
N ASP A 31 -0.79 11.51 2.38
CA ASP A 31 -1.33 10.27 2.93
C ASP A 31 -0.99 9.09 2.02
N LEU A 32 -1.03 9.31 0.70
CA LEU A 32 -0.61 8.34 -0.29
C LEU A 32 0.88 8.04 -0.20
N TRP A 33 1.72 9.08 -0.02
CA TRP A 33 3.14 8.89 0.25
C TRP A 33 3.39 8.01 1.47
N ARG A 34 2.71 8.29 2.58
CA ARG A 34 2.82 7.46 3.80
C ARG A 34 2.39 6.02 3.57
N TYR A 35 1.29 5.81 2.83
CA TYR A 35 0.80 4.48 2.49
C TYR A 35 1.84 3.72 1.66
N VAL A 36 2.33 4.31 0.59
CA VAL A 36 3.33 3.69 -0.31
C VAL A 36 4.66 3.44 0.41
N SER A 37 5.15 4.37 1.24
CA SER A 37 6.37 4.19 2.05
C SER A 37 6.28 2.99 2.99
N ARG A 38 5.12 2.75 3.59
CA ARG A 38 4.91 1.57 4.43
C ARG A 38 4.97 0.27 3.65
N MET A 39 4.43 0.28 2.43
CA MET A 39 4.42 -0.88 1.56
C MET A 39 5.81 -1.18 0.97
N LEU A 40 6.56 -0.17 0.53
CA LEU A 40 7.84 -0.33 -0.17
C LEU A 40 9.07 -0.17 0.73
N GLY A 41 8.96 0.56 1.83
CA GLY A 41 10.09 0.92 2.70
C GLY A 41 10.48 2.39 2.59
N GLU A 42 11.70 2.71 3.03
CA GLU A 42 12.15 4.08 3.23
C GLU A 42 12.89 4.66 2.00
N ASP A 43 13.01 3.91 0.89
CA ASP A 43 13.62 4.41 -0.35
C ASP A 43 12.72 5.48 -0.97
N GLN A 44 13.12 6.74 -0.76
CA GLN A 44 12.34 7.90 -1.15
C GLN A 44 12.19 8.04 -2.67
N GLU A 45 13.18 7.60 -3.44
CA GLU A 45 13.14 7.67 -4.90
C GLU A 45 12.10 6.69 -5.45
N ILE A 46 12.11 5.46 -4.96
CA ILE A 46 11.11 4.44 -5.34
C ILE A 46 9.71 4.85 -4.89
N VAL A 47 9.57 5.40 -3.68
CA VAL A 47 8.28 5.88 -3.19
C VAL A 47 7.75 7.01 -4.05
N ALA A 48 8.61 7.99 -4.44
CA ALA A 48 8.24 9.11 -5.30
C ALA A 48 7.76 8.63 -6.67
N GLU A 49 8.50 7.70 -7.30
CA GLU A 49 8.16 7.10 -8.58
C GLU A 49 6.79 6.41 -8.53
N VAL A 50 6.57 5.56 -7.52
CA VAL A 50 5.30 4.84 -7.36
C VAL A 50 4.15 5.79 -7.06
N VAL A 51 4.33 6.80 -6.22
CA VAL A 51 3.28 7.81 -5.95
C VAL A 51 2.93 8.58 -7.23
N GLN A 52 3.92 8.96 -8.04
CA GLN A 52 3.69 9.60 -9.34
C GLN A 52 2.89 8.68 -10.27
N GLU A 53 3.28 7.40 -10.40
CA GLU A 53 2.55 6.44 -11.22
C GLU A 53 1.12 6.20 -10.74
N VAL A 54 0.87 6.26 -9.42
CA VAL A 54 -0.50 6.18 -8.89
C VAL A 54 -1.36 7.34 -9.40
N PHE A 55 -0.88 8.59 -9.32
CA PHE A 55 -1.64 9.75 -9.81
C PHE A 55 -1.81 9.71 -11.34
N LEU A 56 -0.79 9.29 -12.08
CA LEU A 56 -0.90 9.12 -13.53
C LEU A 56 -1.90 8.02 -13.90
N ALA A 57 -1.87 6.88 -13.21
CA ALA A 57 -2.83 5.80 -13.42
C ALA A 57 -4.25 6.23 -13.03
N ALA A 58 -4.41 6.97 -11.94
CA ALA A 58 -5.68 7.55 -11.54
C ALA A 58 -6.22 8.51 -12.60
N ALA A 59 -5.38 9.41 -13.13
CA ALA A 59 -5.77 10.34 -14.18
C ALA A 59 -6.23 9.63 -15.46
N ARG A 60 -5.50 8.61 -15.90
CA ARG A 60 -5.86 7.79 -17.07
C ARG A 60 -7.18 7.04 -16.89
N ASN A 61 -7.49 6.65 -15.64
CA ASN A 61 -8.65 5.81 -15.31
C ASN A 61 -9.76 6.58 -14.56
N ALA A 62 -9.77 7.90 -14.61
CA ALA A 62 -10.72 8.76 -13.88
C ALA A 62 -12.20 8.37 -14.13
N GLN A 63 -12.51 7.92 -15.33
CA GLN A 63 -13.85 7.46 -15.71
C GLN A 63 -14.29 6.18 -14.98
N SER A 64 -13.35 5.38 -14.47
CA SER A 64 -13.65 4.15 -13.74
C SER A 64 -13.97 4.38 -12.27
N TYR A 65 -13.73 5.59 -11.75
CA TYR A 65 -14.07 5.90 -10.38
C TYR A 65 -15.59 6.03 -10.21
N ASP A 66 -16.15 5.17 -9.34
CA ASP A 66 -17.56 5.18 -8.97
C ASP A 66 -17.70 5.45 -7.46
N VAL A 67 -18.26 6.61 -7.13
CA VAL A 67 -18.50 7.05 -5.74
C VAL A 67 -19.40 6.09 -4.95
N ASN A 68 -20.25 5.31 -5.63
CA ASN A 68 -21.10 4.32 -5.00
C ASN A 68 -20.36 3.05 -4.58
N GLN A 69 -19.18 2.79 -5.16
CA GLN A 69 -18.35 1.62 -4.83
C GLN A 69 -17.34 1.90 -3.72
N GLY A 70 -17.09 3.18 -3.39
CA GLY A 70 -16.17 3.53 -2.31
C GLY A 70 -15.68 4.97 -2.36
N SER A 71 -14.96 5.35 -1.31
CA SER A 71 -14.36 6.68 -1.25
C SER A 71 -13.24 6.85 -2.29
N LEU A 72 -12.93 8.10 -2.63
CA LEU A 72 -11.81 8.42 -3.51
C LEU A 72 -10.47 7.90 -2.92
N TRP A 73 -10.34 7.92 -1.60
CA TRP A 73 -9.19 7.33 -0.91
C TRP A 73 -9.08 5.82 -1.14
N ALA A 74 -10.20 5.08 -0.99
CA ALA A 74 -10.21 3.65 -1.25
C ALA A 74 -9.81 3.30 -2.69
N TRP A 75 -10.25 4.10 -3.65
CA TRP A 75 -9.90 3.94 -5.05
C TRP A 75 -8.41 4.23 -5.31
N LEU A 76 -7.87 5.35 -4.79
CA LEU A 76 -6.45 5.70 -4.92
C LEU A 76 -5.53 4.66 -4.25
N THR A 77 -5.89 4.19 -3.06
CA THR A 77 -5.11 3.15 -2.38
C THR A 77 -5.20 1.80 -3.07
N GLY A 78 -6.31 1.51 -3.75
CA GLY A 78 -6.43 0.35 -4.64
C GLY A 78 -5.43 0.42 -5.81
N ILE A 79 -5.31 1.58 -6.47
CA ILE A 79 -4.32 1.80 -7.51
C ILE A 79 -2.90 1.69 -6.94
N ALA A 80 -2.65 2.30 -5.77
CA ALA A 80 -1.34 2.22 -5.10
C ALA A 80 -0.95 0.79 -4.76
N HIS A 81 -1.91 -0.03 -4.30
CA HIS A 81 -1.67 -1.44 -4.05
C HIS A 81 -1.24 -2.18 -5.32
N HIS A 82 -1.91 -1.96 -6.44
CA HIS A 82 -1.53 -2.57 -7.72
C HIS A 82 -0.13 -2.15 -8.18
N GLN A 83 0.24 -0.89 -8.00
CA GLN A 83 1.58 -0.39 -8.36
C GLN A 83 2.65 -1.00 -7.45
N THR A 84 2.43 -1.04 -6.13
CA THR A 84 3.37 -1.66 -5.18
C THR A 84 3.52 -3.16 -5.41
N ALA A 85 2.43 -3.89 -5.68
CA ALA A 85 2.47 -5.30 -6.03
C ALA A 85 3.23 -5.56 -7.34
N SER A 86 3.05 -4.71 -8.35
CA SER A 86 3.80 -4.76 -9.60
C SER A 86 5.30 -4.56 -9.38
N TRP A 87 5.65 -3.60 -8.52
CA TRP A 87 7.05 -3.36 -8.14
C TRP A 87 7.67 -4.60 -7.47
N PHE A 88 7.00 -5.23 -6.48
CA PHE A 88 7.49 -6.45 -5.85
C PHE A 88 7.67 -7.59 -6.85
N ARG A 89 6.73 -7.81 -7.76
CA ARG A 89 6.85 -8.83 -8.81
C ARG A 89 8.03 -8.56 -9.75
N SER A 90 8.28 -7.30 -10.11
CA SER A 90 9.43 -6.92 -10.95
C SER A 90 10.76 -7.19 -10.25
N GLN A 91 10.86 -6.86 -8.96
CA GLN A 91 12.04 -7.13 -8.15
C GLN A 91 12.32 -8.63 -8.02
N THR A 92 11.30 -9.43 -7.78
CA THR A 92 11.44 -10.90 -7.69
C THR A 92 11.90 -11.50 -9.01
N ARG A 93 11.38 -11.01 -10.14
CA ARG A 93 11.79 -11.45 -11.49
C ARG A 93 13.22 -11.05 -11.79
N ASN A 94 13.60 -9.81 -11.52
CA ASN A 94 14.97 -9.32 -11.74
C ASN A 94 16.01 -10.10 -10.92
N ARG A 95 15.66 -10.52 -9.70
CA ARG A 95 16.52 -11.39 -8.88
C ARG A 95 16.74 -12.76 -9.47
N ARG A 96 15.68 -13.40 -9.97
CA ARG A 96 15.80 -14.72 -10.63
C ARG A 96 16.69 -14.66 -11.87
N ILE A 97 16.74 -13.50 -12.55
CA ILE A 97 17.57 -13.29 -13.74
C ILE A 97 19.02 -12.97 -13.37
N LEU A 98 19.24 -12.19 -12.31
CA LEU A 98 20.58 -11.66 -11.98
C LEU A 98 21.33 -12.45 -10.90
N SER A 99 20.69 -13.44 -10.25
CA SER A 99 21.28 -14.28 -9.16
C SER A 99 21.93 -13.48 -8.03
N GLU A 100 21.59 -12.20 -7.85
CA GLU A 100 22.16 -11.34 -6.81
C GLU A 100 21.27 -11.28 -5.57
N PRO A 101 21.87 -11.41 -4.35
CA PRO A 101 21.11 -11.33 -3.09
C PRO A 101 20.60 -9.90 -2.83
N ILE A 102 19.37 -9.79 -2.35
CA ILE A 102 18.69 -8.52 -1.94
C ILE A 102 19.50 -7.73 -0.89
N GLN A 103 20.32 -8.39 -0.13
CA GLN A 103 21.05 -7.83 0.99
C GLN A 103 21.82 -6.55 0.67
N GLN A 104 22.24 -6.36 -0.58
CA GLN A 104 23.12 -5.26 -0.93
C GLN A 104 22.40 -3.91 -1.15
N ARG A 105 21.12 -3.91 -1.57
CA ARG A 105 20.37 -2.66 -1.78
C ARG A 105 19.59 -2.17 -0.56
N LEU A 106 19.29 -3.05 0.38
CA LEU A 106 18.65 -2.67 1.65
C LEU A 106 19.67 -2.10 2.68
N GLN A 107 20.97 -2.29 2.43
CA GLN A 107 22.02 -1.80 3.33
C GLN A 107 22.40 -0.33 3.09
N THR A 108 22.01 0.28 1.96
CA THR A 108 22.41 1.66 1.65
C THR A 108 21.60 2.75 2.39
N ASN A 109 20.53 2.40 3.11
CA ASN A 109 19.72 3.37 3.85
C ASN A 109 19.73 3.19 5.38
N GLN A 110 20.75 2.53 5.94
CA GLN A 110 20.89 2.39 7.40
C GLN A 110 21.85 3.42 8.01
N GLU A 111 21.67 4.70 7.70
CA GLU A 111 22.30 5.78 8.46
C GLU A 111 21.29 6.54 9.33
N ASN A 112 20.62 5.82 10.23
CA ASN A 112 20.09 6.45 11.44
C ASN A 112 20.34 5.53 12.63
N ASN A 113 21.54 5.68 13.16
CA ASN A 113 22.08 4.99 14.33
C ASN A 113 21.28 5.30 15.59
N SER A 114 20.63 4.29 16.14
CA SER A 114 20.46 4.16 17.59
C SER A 114 21.47 3.13 18.10
N PRO A 115 22.33 3.45 19.06
CA PRO A 115 23.51 2.65 19.42
C PRO A 115 23.22 1.55 20.43
N ALA A 116 22.19 0.71 20.23
CA ALA A 116 21.86 -0.36 21.20
C ALA A 116 21.19 -1.60 20.61
N SER A 117 21.41 -1.94 19.34
CA SER A 117 20.75 -3.12 18.77
C SER A 117 21.76 -4.08 18.18
N ASN A 118 21.72 -5.36 18.61
CA ASN A 118 22.51 -6.45 18.04
C ASN A 118 22.28 -6.52 16.52
N PRO A 119 23.35 -6.52 15.68
CA PRO A 119 23.23 -6.56 14.22
C PRO A 119 22.39 -7.73 13.68
N VAL A 120 22.45 -8.89 14.34
CA VAL A 120 21.63 -10.07 13.99
C VAL A 120 20.14 -9.79 14.18
N VAL A 121 19.77 -9.17 15.29
CA VAL A 121 18.35 -8.81 15.59
C VAL A 121 17.84 -7.73 14.62
N LEU A 122 18.72 -6.84 14.17
CA LEU A 122 18.37 -5.82 13.16
C LEU A 122 18.14 -6.47 11.80
N LEU A 123 18.98 -7.43 11.41
CA LEU A 123 18.83 -8.18 10.17
C LEU A 123 17.52 -8.99 10.18
N GLU A 124 17.26 -9.78 11.21
CA GLU A 124 16.01 -10.54 11.37
C GLU A 124 14.76 -9.64 11.28
N LYS A 125 14.79 -8.46 11.93
CA LYS A 125 13.71 -7.49 11.84
C LYS A 125 13.54 -6.93 10.43
N SER A 126 14.63 -6.71 9.69
CA SER A 126 14.58 -6.20 8.32
C SER A 126 13.99 -7.25 7.37
N GLU A 127 14.37 -8.51 7.49
CA GLU A 127 13.86 -9.63 6.71
C GLU A 127 12.37 -9.86 6.98
N LEU A 128 11.97 -9.82 8.25
CA LEU A 128 10.55 -9.90 8.63
C LEU A 128 9.73 -8.77 8.01
N ARG A 129 10.23 -7.54 8.00
CA ARG A 129 9.55 -6.40 7.35
C ARG A 129 9.36 -6.62 5.85
N VAL A 130 10.39 -7.13 5.17
CA VAL A 130 10.30 -7.46 3.75
C VAL A 130 9.26 -8.56 3.52
N SER A 131 9.28 -9.63 4.32
CA SER A 131 8.32 -10.73 4.24
C SER A 131 6.88 -10.27 4.47
N VAL A 132 6.64 -9.40 5.45
CA VAL A 132 5.31 -8.82 5.70
C VAL A 132 4.85 -7.97 4.51
N ARG A 133 5.70 -7.11 3.96
CA ARG A 133 5.37 -6.24 2.81
C ARG A 133 5.08 -7.04 1.55
N SER A 134 5.91 -8.04 1.24
CA SER A 134 5.69 -8.92 0.09
C SER A 134 4.38 -9.71 0.24
N THR A 135 4.06 -10.18 1.44
CA THR A 135 2.79 -10.86 1.71
C THR A 135 1.59 -9.93 1.53
N LEU A 136 1.68 -8.68 2.03
CA LEU A 136 0.63 -7.68 1.81
C LEU A 136 0.43 -7.38 0.31
N ALA A 137 1.51 -7.34 -0.48
CA ALA A 137 1.45 -7.10 -1.91
C ALA A 137 0.76 -8.24 -2.70
N GLU A 138 0.77 -9.46 -2.19
CA GLU A 138 0.10 -10.62 -2.81
C GLU A 138 -1.40 -10.75 -2.44
N LEU A 139 -1.85 -10.06 -1.39
CA LEU A 139 -3.27 -10.02 -1.01
C LEU A 139 -4.10 -9.24 -2.04
N SER A 140 -5.41 -9.39 -1.98
CA SER A 140 -6.29 -8.45 -2.69
C SER A 140 -6.11 -7.04 -2.15
N ALA A 141 -6.30 -6.02 -3.03
CA ALA A 141 -6.16 -4.61 -2.64
C ALA A 141 -7.03 -4.26 -1.43
N GLU A 142 -8.27 -4.77 -1.38
CA GLU A 142 -9.18 -4.54 -0.26
C GLU A 142 -8.63 -5.09 1.06
N TYR A 143 -8.09 -6.30 1.07
CA TYR A 143 -7.55 -6.91 2.28
C TYR A 143 -6.25 -6.25 2.73
N ALA A 144 -5.37 -5.93 1.80
CA ALA A 144 -4.13 -5.21 2.10
C ALA A 144 -4.43 -3.82 2.72
N MET A 145 -5.37 -3.06 2.14
CA MET A 145 -5.81 -1.77 2.66
C MET A 145 -6.40 -1.89 4.08
N LEU A 146 -7.28 -2.86 4.32
CA LEU A 146 -7.91 -3.05 5.63
C LEU A 146 -6.90 -3.47 6.70
N LEU A 147 -5.95 -4.35 6.36
CA LEU A 147 -4.89 -4.73 7.30
C LEU A 147 -3.94 -3.58 7.58
N SER A 148 -3.54 -2.82 6.57
CA SER A 148 -2.70 -1.63 6.73
C SER A 148 -3.37 -0.59 7.62
N ALA A 149 -4.64 -0.25 7.35
CA ALA A 149 -5.41 0.69 8.15
C ALA A 149 -5.54 0.23 9.61
N LYS A 150 -5.82 -1.08 9.84
CA LYS A 150 -6.01 -1.60 11.19
C LYS A 150 -4.72 -1.73 11.98
N TYR A 151 -3.63 -2.23 11.37
CA TYR A 151 -2.42 -2.63 12.08
C TYR A 151 -1.24 -1.69 11.91
N MET A 152 -1.17 -0.92 10.83
CA MET A 152 -0.13 0.08 10.61
C MET A 152 -0.60 1.50 10.99
N ASP A 153 -1.86 1.84 10.68
CA ASP A 153 -2.45 3.14 11.03
C ASP A 153 -3.19 3.15 12.37
N HIS A 154 -3.36 1.95 12.98
CA HIS A 154 -4.05 1.76 14.25
C HIS A 154 -5.51 2.26 14.28
N LEU A 155 -6.17 2.33 13.10
CA LEU A 155 -7.52 2.84 13.00
C LEU A 155 -8.55 1.91 13.68
N SER A 156 -9.53 2.51 14.31
CA SER A 156 -10.73 1.82 14.76
C SER A 156 -11.58 1.34 13.58
N VAL A 157 -12.52 0.43 13.82
CA VAL A 157 -13.45 -0.02 12.77
C VAL A 157 -14.30 1.13 12.24
N GLU A 158 -14.66 2.09 13.11
CA GLU A 158 -15.43 3.27 12.75
C GLU A 158 -14.63 4.23 11.85
N GLU A 159 -13.36 4.45 12.16
CA GLU A 159 -12.47 5.26 11.32
C GLU A 159 -12.23 4.60 9.95
N ILE A 160 -12.05 3.26 9.92
CA ILE A 160 -11.95 2.50 8.67
C ILE A 160 -13.25 2.65 7.86
N GLN A 161 -14.42 2.56 8.52
CA GLN A 161 -15.71 2.76 7.87
C GLN A 161 -15.82 4.16 7.25
N ASN A 162 -15.43 5.18 8.00
CA ASN A 162 -15.46 6.57 7.51
C ASN A 162 -14.51 6.81 6.33
N GLN A 163 -13.37 6.12 6.32
CA GLN A 163 -12.33 6.30 5.30
C GLN A 163 -12.60 5.48 4.03
N PHE A 164 -13.05 4.24 4.19
CA PHE A 164 -13.20 3.29 3.07
C PHE A 164 -14.66 3.02 2.69
N GLY A 165 -15.60 3.36 3.55
CA GLY A 165 -17.02 3.03 3.37
C GLY A 165 -17.41 1.65 3.89
N GLY A 166 -18.64 1.24 3.62
CA GLY A 166 -19.20 -0.03 4.07
C GLY A 166 -19.83 0.01 5.46
N THR A 167 -20.14 -1.16 6.04
CA THR A 167 -20.67 -1.29 7.39
C THR A 167 -19.62 -1.86 8.34
N ALA A 168 -19.72 -1.54 9.63
CA ALA A 168 -18.82 -2.04 10.66
C ALA A 168 -18.74 -3.58 10.68
N ASP A 169 -19.87 -4.27 10.48
CA ASP A 169 -19.90 -5.74 10.46
C ASP A 169 -19.24 -6.32 9.21
N SER A 170 -19.43 -5.67 8.05
CA SER A 170 -18.72 -6.04 6.82
C SER A 170 -17.21 -5.90 7.01
N ILE A 171 -16.75 -4.78 7.59
CA ILE A 171 -15.33 -4.52 7.86
C ILE A 171 -14.75 -5.57 8.83
N ARG A 172 -15.46 -5.89 9.92
CA ARG A 172 -15.01 -6.94 10.87
C ARG A 172 -14.88 -8.30 10.18
N SER A 173 -15.88 -8.65 9.35
CA SER A 173 -15.87 -9.91 8.59
C SER A 173 -14.72 -9.96 7.58
N LYS A 174 -14.47 -8.87 6.86
CA LYS A 174 -13.37 -8.74 5.90
C LYS A 174 -12.02 -8.79 6.60
N LEU A 175 -11.83 -8.11 7.74
CA LEU A 175 -10.62 -8.17 8.54
C LEU A 175 -10.32 -9.59 9.04
N LYS A 176 -11.37 -10.36 9.43
CA LYS A 176 -11.19 -11.77 9.83
C LYS A 176 -10.66 -12.60 8.66
N ARG A 177 -11.25 -12.45 7.47
CA ARG A 177 -10.82 -13.17 6.25
C ARG A 177 -9.43 -12.74 5.80
N ALA A 178 -9.16 -11.43 5.79
CA ALA A 178 -7.86 -10.88 5.42
C ALA A 178 -6.72 -11.41 6.31
N ARG A 179 -6.96 -11.55 7.63
CA ARG A 179 -5.97 -12.16 8.54
C ARG A 179 -5.72 -13.63 8.26
N ALA A 180 -6.75 -14.38 7.91
CA ALA A 180 -6.60 -15.80 7.58
C ALA A 180 -5.78 -15.96 6.30
N GLU A 181 -6.14 -15.22 5.24
CA GLU A 181 -5.43 -15.24 3.96
C GLU A 181 -3.99 -14.74 4.08
N PHE A 182 -3.77 -13.66 4.86
CA PHE A 182 -2.41 -13.18 5.15
C PHE A 182 -1.55 -14.26 5.80
N ARG A 183 -2.08 -14.99 6.79
CA ARG A 183 -1.35 -16.07 7.46
C ARG A 183 -0.94 -17.18 6.49
N GLU A 184 -1.88 -17.66 5.69
CA GLU A 184 -1.62 -18.71 4.71
C GLU A 184 -0.56 -18.29 3.67
N LEU A 185 -0.68 -17.06 3.18
CA LEU A 185 0.29 -16.49 2.24
C LEU A 185 1.67 -16.32 2.89
N PHE A 186 1.72 -15.79 4.11
CA PHE A 186 2.95 -15.56 4.84
C PHE A 186 3.70 -16.87 5.11
N GLU A 187 3.00 -17.91 5.58
CA GLU A 187 3.57 -19.24 5.79
C GLU A 187 4.10 -19.84 4.48
N ARG A 188 3.33 -19.74 3.40
CA ARG A 188 3.73 -20.25 2.08
C ARG A 188 4.97 -19.57 1.52
N LEU A 189 5.05 -18.22 1.64
CA LEU A 189 6.17 -17.45 1.10
C LEU A 189 7.46 -17.65 1.91
N ASN A 190 7.35 -17.95 3.21
CA ASN A 190 8.49 -18.13 4.09
C ASN A 190 8.87 -19.61 4.29
N ALA A 191 7.99 -20.57 3.97
CA ALA A 191 8.31 -22.01 4.02
C ALA A 191 9.32 -22.44 2.92
N GLY A 192 9.48 -21.68 1.86
CA GLY A 192 10.45 -21.94 0.78
C GLY A 192 11.88 -21.48 1.05
N GLY A 193 12.19 -20.99 2.25
CA GLY A 193 13.51 -20.50 2.65
C GLY A 193 14.31 -21.43 3.60
N LEU A 194 13.84 -22.66 3.80
CA LEU A 194 14.45 -23.64 4.73
C LEU A 194 15.04 -24.87 4.00
N ASP A 195 15.24 -24.82 2.68
CA ASP A 195 15.97 -25.86 1.92
C ASP A 195 17.31 -25.34 1.42
#